data_980b2e3bad8ce69567fd6e897e164aa0
#
_entry.id   980b2e3bad8ce69567fd6e897e164aa0
#
_cell.length_a   1.000
_cell.length_b   1.000
_cell.length_c   1.000
_cell.angle_alpha   90.00
_cell.angle_beta   90.00
_cell.angle_gamma   90.00
#
_symmetry.space_group_name_H-M   'P 1'
#
loop_
_entity.id
_entity.type
_entity.pdbx_description
1 polymer ?
#
loop_
_entity_poly.entity_id
_entity_poly.type
_entity_poly.pdbx_seq_one_letter_code
_entity_poly.pdbx_strand_id
1 'polypeptide(L)'
;MAANANSKALNAIFCGVSLDEFHRISHITVAKEAWEILETTYEGIKKVKDTKLQMLTTRFKELTMSEDESFDSFYSKLNEVVVSKFNLGAKTEDSKIVRKILRSLPESFRAKVTAIEESKDLDDIKVQELIGSL
;
A
#
# COMPACT_ATOMS: atom_id res chain seq x y z
N MET A 1 -18.08 -15.68 -40.24
CA MET A 1 -17.29 -16.37 -39.22
C MET A 1 -16.43 -15.42 -38.40
N ALA A 2 -15.58 -14.57 -39.00
CA ALA A 2 -14.73 -13.62 -38.29
C ALA A 2 -15.54 -12.58 -37.47
N ALA A 3 -16.62 -12.06 -38.06
CA ALA A 3 -17.51 -11.10 -37.36
C ALA A 3 -18.17 -11.69 -36.12
N ASN A 4 -18.54 -12.98 -36.15
CA ASN A 4 -19.16 -13.65 -35.03
C ASN A 4 -18.16 -13.88 -33.89
N ALA A 5 -16.93 -14.28 -34.23
CA ALA A 5 -15.86 -14.44 -33.22
C ALA A 5 -15.50 -13.08 -32.60
N ASN A 6 -15.44 -12.00 -33.37
CA ASN A 6 -15.21 -10.65 -32.89
C ASN A 6 -16.31 -10.20 -31.95
N SER A 7 -17.58 -10.43 -32.28
CA SER A 7 -18.72 -10.07 -31.43
C SER A 7 -18.70 -10.83 -30.11
N LYS A 8 -18.37 -12.11 -30.11
CA LYS A 8 -18.24 -12.91 -28.89
C LYS A 8 -17.11 -12.42 -28.01
N ALA A 9 -15.96 -12.10 -28.59
CA ALA A 9 -14.80 -11.58 -27.86
C ALA A 9 -15.11 -10.23 -27.24
N LEU A 10 -15.72 -9.31 -27.98
CA LEU A 10 -16.14 -8.00 -27.46
C LEU A 10 -17.13 -8.15 -26.30
N ASN A 11 -18.10 -9.04 -26.44
CA ASN A 11 -19.09 -9.28 -25.42
C ASN A 11 -18.44 -9.81 -24.11
N ALA A 12 -17.47 -10.73 -24.25
CA ALA A 12 -16.72 -11.24 -23.12
C ALA A 12 -15.93 -10.13 -22.41
N ILE A 13 -15.28 -9.26 -23.19
CA ILE A 13 -14.52 -8.12 -22.65
C ILE A 13 -15.48 -7.15 -21.90
N PHE A 14 -16.60 -6.79 -22.53
CA PHE A 14 -17.58 -5.86 -21.93
C PHE A 14 -18.20 -6.40 -20.65
N CYS A 15 -18.40 -7.70 -20.55
CA CYS A 15 -18.92 -8.33 -19.34
C CYS A 15 -17.89 -8.41 -18.20
N GLY A 16 -16.60 -8.43 -18.55
CA GLY A 16 -15.51 -8.62 -17.59
C GLY A 16 -14.90 -7.33 -17.03
N VAL A 17 -15.37 -6.15 -17.45
CA VAL A 17 -14.77 -4.87 -17.06
C VAL A 17 -15.69 -4.06 -16.15
N SER A 18 -15.11 -3.08 -15.44
CA SER A 18 -15.85 -2.12 -14.64
C SER A 18 -16.62 -1.14 -15.53
N LEU A 19 -17.56 -0.39 -14.94
CA LEU A 19 -18.35 0.60 -15.66
C LEU A 19 -17.47 1.66 -16.33
N ASP A 20 -16.44 2.15 -15.63
CA ASP A 20 -15.52 3.14 -16.17
C ASP A 20 -14.71 2.59 -17.35
N GLU A 21 -14.22 1.37 -17.23
CA GLU A 21 -13.51 0.67 -18.31
C GLU A 21 -14.45 0.42 -19.49
N PHE A 22 -15.68 0.01 -19.22
CA PHE A 22 -16.70 -0.19 -20.26
C PHE A 22 -16.96 1.11 -21.04
N HIS A 23 -17.10 2.25 -20.35
CA HIS A 23 -17.31 3.54 -21.04
C HIS A 23 -16.15 3.90 -21.95
N ARG A 24 -14.93 3.52 -21.62
CA ARG A 24 -13.75 3.79 -22.47
C ARG A 24 -13.72 2.96 -23.74
N ILE A 25 -14.27 1.75 -23.72
CA ILE A 25 -14.17 0.80 -24.84
C ILE A 25 -15.50 0.49 -25.51
N SER A 26 -16.63 1.01 -24.98
CA SER A 26 -17.97 0.68 -25.52
C SER A 26 -18.17 1.06 -26.97
N HIS A 27 -17.44 2.05 -27.49
CA HIS A 27 -17.50 2.46 -28.89
C HIS A 27 -16.59 1.64 -29.81
N ILE A 28 -15.78 0.73 -29.26
CA ILE A 28 -14.84 -0.08 -30.03
C ILE A 28 -15.58 -1.29 -30.63
N THR A 29 -15.41 -1.50 -31.93
CA THR A 29 -16.05 -2.59 -32.65
C THR A 29 -15.13 -3.79 -32.90
N VAL A 30 -13.82 -3.63 -32.67
CA VAL A 30 -12.82 -4.68 -32.88
C VAL A 30 -12.27 -5.11 -31.52
N ALA A 31 -12.42 -6.39 -31.18
CA ALA A 31 -12.00 -6.94 -29.88
C ALA A 31 -10.51 -6.70 -29.59
N LYS A 32 -9.66 -6.79 -30.59
CA LYS A 32 -8.22 -6.55 -30.44
C LYS A 32 -7.93 -5.11 -30.00
N GLU A 33 -8.59 -4.13 -30.57
CA GLU A 33 -8.44 -2.73 -30.20
C GLU A 33 -8.92 -2.48 -28.78
N ALA A 34 -10.07 -3.07 -28.40
CA ALA A 34 -10.61 -2.97 -27.04
C ALA A 34 -9.62 -3.55 -26.03
N TRP A 35 -9.03 -4.70 -26.32
CA TRP A 35 -8.04 -5.34 -25.48
C TRP A 35 -6.77 -4.50 -25.32
N GLU A 36 -6.26 -3.95 -26.41
CA GLU A 36 -5.07 -3.09 -26.42
C GLU A 36 -5.29 -1.84 -25.56
N ILE A 37 -6.47 -1.22 -25.65
CA ILE A 37 -6.83 -0.07 -24.82
C ILE A 37 -6.85 -0.45 -23.35
N LEU A 38 -7.44 -1.60 -22.99
CA LEU A 38 -7.49 -2.09 -21.63
C LEU A 38 -6.09 -2.40 -21.09
N GLU A 39 -5.23 -3.03 -21.88
CA GLU A 39 -3.85 -3.30 -21.48
C GLU A 39 -3.09 -2.01 -21.19
N THR A 40 -3.18 -1.02 -22.07
CA THR A 40 -2.52 0.28 -21.89
C THR A 40 -3.04 0.99 -20.65
N THR A 41 -4.36 0.97 -20.44
CA THR A 41 -4.99 1.57 -19.25
C THR A 41 -4.52 0.86 -17.97
N TYR A 42 -4.50 -0.48 -18.00
CA TYR A 42 -4.08 -1.28 -16.85
C TYR A 42 -2.61 -1.03 -16.49
N GLU A 43 -1.72 -1.00 -17.48
CA GLU A 43 -0.31 -0.68 -17.28
C GLU A 43 -0.11 0.71 -16.69
N GLY A 44 -0.88 1.70 -17.16
CA GLY A 44 -0.85 3.06 -16.61
C GLY A 44 -1.28 3.11 -15.15
N ILE A 45 -2.34 2.39 -14.79
CA ILE A 45 -2.82 2.27 -13.42
C ILE A 45 -1.78 1.61 -12.53
N LYS A 46 -1.16 0.53 -13.00
CA LYS A 46 -0.10 -0.17 -12.28
C LYS A 46 1.09 0.73 -12.02
N LYS A 47 1.51 1.51 -13.01
CA LYS A 47 2.63 2.43 -12.89
C LYS A 47 2.36 3.51 -11.84
N VAL A 48 1.17 4.10 -11.83
CA VAL A 48 0.75 5.08 -10.83
C VAL A 48 0.76 4.47 -9.43
N LYS A 49 0.23 3.26 -9.30
CA LYS A 49 0.21 2.52 -8.04
C LYS A 49 1.63 2.26 -7.52
N ASP A 50 2.52 1.77 -8.38
CA ASP A 50 3.92 1.50 -8.02
C ASP A 50 4.64 2.77 -7.57
N THR A 51 4.41 3.89 -8.26
CA THR A 51 4.96 5.20 -7.89
C THR A 51 4.47 5.63 -6.51
N LYS A 52 3.17 5.50 -6.23
CA LYS A 52 2.60 5.82 -4.92
C LYS A 52 3.19 4.94 -3.82
N LEU A 53 3.34 3.64 -4.07
CA LEU A 53 3.95 2.71 -3.12
C LEU A 53 5.41 3.10 -2.83
N GLN A 54 6.16 3.50 -3.83
CA GLN A 54 7.53 3.95 -3.67
C GLN A 54 7.61 5.22 -2.81
N MET A 55 6.74 6.18 -3.04
CA MET A 55 6.64 7.40 -2.24
C MET A 55 6.31 7.09 -0.78
N LEU A 56 5.34 6.19 -0.54
CA LEU A 56 4.95 5.77 0.80
C LEU A 56 6.08 5.01 1.51
N THR A 57 6.82 4.17 0.79
CA THR A 57 7.97 3.45 1.34
C THR A 57 9.07 4.43 1.76
N THR A 58 9.34 5.44 0.96
CA THR A 58 10.29 6.50 1.29
C THR A 58 9.83 7.27 2.53
N ARG A 59 8.56 7.66 2.57
CA ARG A 59 7.98 8.36 3.73
C ARG A 59 8.07 7.52 4.99
N PHE A 60 7.81 6.22 4.90
CA PHE A 60 7.95 5.29 6.02
C PHE A 60 9.38 5.29 6.58
N LYS A 61 10.38 5.28 5.70
CA LYS A 61 11.78 5.29 6.10
C LYS A 61 12.20 6.61 6.76
N GLU A 62 11.66 7.72 6.29
CA GLU A 62 12.02 9.07 6.76
C GLU A 62 11.30 9.48 8.04
N LEU A 63 10.18 8.84 8.39
CA LEU A 63 9.43 9.18 9.59
C LEU A 63 10.27 8.94 10.83
N THR A 64 10.38 9.98 11.67
CA THR A 64 11.00 9.92 12.99
C THR A 64 10.19 10.77 13.95
N MET A 65 10.21 10.41 15.22
CA MET A 65 9.55 11.19 16.27
C MET A 65 10.49 12.28 16.75
N SER A 66 10.04 13.54 16.73
CA SER A 66 10.80 14.65 17.28
C SER A 66 10.64 14.69 18.80
N GLU A 67 11.56 15.37 19.50
CA GLU A 67 11.50 15.50 20.95
C GLU A 67 10.26 16.27 21.43
N ASP A 68 9.77 17.20 20.61
CA ASP A 68 8.60 18.03 20.91
C ASP A 68 7.28 17.37 20.51
N GLU A 69 7.36 16.23 19.82
CA GLU A 69 6.18 15.53 19.30
C GLU A 69 5.70 14.49 20.32
N SER A 70 4.38 14.33 20.45
CA SER A 70 3.82 13.24 21.25
C SER A 70 3.94 11.92 20.48
N PHE A 71 4.01 10.80 21.22
CA PHE A 71 4.00 9.48 20.61
C PHE A 71 2.73 9.26 19.77
N ASP A 72 1.57 9.70 20.26
CA ASP A 72 0.30 9.56 19.53
C ASP A 72 0.33 10.28 18.19
N SER A 73 0.92 11.47 18.13
CA SER A 73 1.08 12.21 16.87
C SER A 73 1.99 11.47 15.89
N PHE A 74 3.12 10.98 16.36
CA PHE A 74 4.04 10.19 15.55
C PHE A 74 3.39 8.90 15.04
N TYR A 75 2.74 8.17 15.95
CA TYR A 75 2.07 6.92 15.61
C TYR A 75 0.94 7.11 14.59
N SER A 76 0.19 8.20 14.71
CA SER A 76 -0.86 8.53 13.74
C SER A 76 -0.30 8.69 12.32
N LYS A 77 0.83 9.38 12.19
CA LYS A 77 1.51 9.56 10.89
C LYS A 77 2.01 8.24 10.34
N LEU A 78 2.62 7.42 11.20
CA LEU A 78 3.12 6.10 10.82
C LEU A 78 1.99 5.18 10.38
N ASN A 79 0.91 5.14 11.15
CA ASN A 79 -0.27 4.33 10.85
C ASN A 79 -0.93 4.75 9.54
N GLU A 80 -1.00 6.06 9.27
CA GLU A 80 -1.51 6.58 7.99
C GLU A 80 -0.73 6.03 6.81
N VAL A 81 0.59 5.99 6.89
CA VAL A 81 1.45 5.43 5.84
C VAL A 81 1.21 3.92 5.70
N VAL A 82 1.14 3.19 6.81
CA VAL A 82 0.90 1.74 6.81
C VAL A 82 -0.45 1.40 6.18
N VAL A 83 -1.51 2.12 6.54
CA VAL A 83 -2.86 1.93 6.00
C VAL A 83 -2.90 2.28 4.51
N SER A 84 -2.25 3.37 4.12
CA SER A 84 -2.19 3.79 2.71
C SER A 84 -1.48 2.74 1.85
N LYS A 85 -0.39 2.16 2.34
CA LYS A 85 0.31 1.05 1.67
C LYS A 85 -0.59 -0.18 1.56
N PHE A 86 -1.30 -0.52 2.64
CA PHE A 86 -2.22 -1.65 2.66
C PHE A 86 -3.33 -1.49 1.61
N ASN A 87 -3.91 -0.29 1.50
CA ASN A 87 -4.95 0.02 0.50
C ASN A 87 -4.44 -0.13 -0.93
N LEU A 88 -3.14 -0.01 -1.15
CA LEU A 88 -2.51 -0.26 -2.44
C LEU A 88 -2.02 -1.71 -2.60
N GLY A 89 -2.39 -2.59 -1.67
CA GLY A 89 -2.05 -4.01 -1.74
C GLY A 89 -0.72 -4.40 -1.10
N ALA A 90 -0.06 -3.48 -0.39
CA ALA A 90 1.23 -3.75 0.26
C ALA A 90 1.07 -3.79 1.78
N LYS A 91 1.01 -4.99 2.35
CA LYS A 91 0.95 -5.18 3.78
C LYS A 91 2.33 -4.97 4.41
N THR A 92 2.38 -4.26 5.54
CA THR A 92 3.58 -4.10 6.35
C THR A 92 3.47 -5.04 7.56
N GLU A 93 4.47 -5.90 7.74
CA GLU A 93 4.50 -6.84 8.86
C GLU A 93 4.66 -6.10 10.20
N ASP A 94 4.03 -6.65 11.26
CA ASP A 94 4.09 -6.07 12.61
C ASP A 94 5.53 -5.91 13.09
N SER A 95 6.40 -6.89 12.85
CA SER A 95 7.81 -6.82 13.22
C SER A 95 8.51 -5.62 12.60
N LYS A 96 8.19 -5.31 11.37
CA LYS A 96 8.77 -4.17 10.65
C LYS A 96 8.29 -2.84 11.24
N ILE A 97 7.02 -2.76 11.60
CA ILE A 97 6.43 -1.59 12.25
C ILE A 97 7.05 -1.39 13.64
N VAL A 98 7.16 -2.46 14.41
CA VAL A 98 7.77 -2.45 15.75
C VAL A 98 9.21 -1.92 15.69
N ARG A 99 10.02 -2.47 14.78
CA ARG A 99 11.40 -2.02 14.61
C ARG A 99 11.48 -0.57 14.17
N LYS A 100 10.58 -0.14 13.30
CA LYS A 100 10.52 1.26 12.87
C LYS A 100 10.18 2.19 14.03
N ILE A 101 9.20 1.85 14.86
CA ILE A 101 8.84 2.63 16.05
C ILE A 101 10.05 2.76 16.96
N LEU A 102 10.69 1.64 17.32
CA LEU A 102 11.82 1.64 18.24
C LEU A 102 13.01 2.48 17.75
N ARG A 103 13.28 2.44 16.45
CA ARG A 103 14.37 3.25 15.85
C ARG A 103 14.03 4.72 15.73
N SER A 104 12.76 5.07 15.74
CA SER A 104 12.29 6.43 15.48
C SER A 104 12.07 7.24 16.76
N LEU A 105 12.07 6.59 17.93
CA LEU A 105 11.86 7.24 19.19
C LEU A 105 13.06 8.13 19.58
N PRO A 106 12.81 9.32 20.17
CA PRO A 106 13.88 10.21 20.61
C PRO A 106 14.63 9.65 21.81
N GLU A 107 15.74 10.30 22.15
CA GLU A 107 16.65 9.91 23.23
C GLU A 107 15.94 9.71 24.56
N SER A 108 14.88 10.46 24.84
CA SER A 108 14.08 10.34 26.07
C SER A 108 13.45 8.95 26.27
N PHE A 109 13.28 8.17 25.21
CA PHE A 109 12.75 6.81 25.25
C PHE A 109 13.82 5.72 25.28
N ARG A 110 15.08 6.07 25.27
CA ARG A 110 16.19 5.11 25.11
C ARG A 110 16.16 3.99 26.15
N ALA A 111 15.93 4.30 27.41
CA ALA A 111 15.85 3.29 28.48
C ALA A 111 14.72 2.30 28.25
N LYS A 112 13.55 2.78 27.82
CA LYS A 112 12.40 1.93 27.50
C LYS A 112 12.67 1.06 26.27
N VAL A 113 13.28 1.63 25.24
CA VAL A 113 13.65 0.91 24.01
C VAL A 113 14.61 -0.23 24.33
N THR A 114 15.66 0.06 25.09
CA THR A 114 16.64 -0.95 25.50
C THR A 114 15.99 -2.07 26.30
N ALA A 115 15.13 -1.73 27.26
CA ALA A 115 14.43 -2.71 28.08
C ALA A 115 13.53 -3.62 27.23
N ILE A 116 12.84 -3.08 26.24
CA ILE A 116 11.98 -3.86 25.33
C ILE A 116 12.82 -4.76 24.44
N GLU A 117 13.90 -4.25 23.87
CA GLU A 117 14.79 -5.03 23.00
C GLU A 117 15.45 -6.20 23.74
N GLU A 118 15.79 -6.01 25.02
CA GLU A 118 16.40 -7.06 25.83
C GLU A 118 15.40 -8.09 26.35
N SER A 119 14.15 -7.68 26.61
CA SER A 119 13.17 -8.53 27.26
C SER A 119 12.22 -9.27 26.33
N LYS A 120 12.12 -8.85 25.08
CA LYS A 120 11.15 -9.38 24.13
C LYS A 120 11.78 -9.68 22.77
N ASP A 121 11.23 -10.72 22.09
CA ASP A 121 11.56 -10.99 20.69
C ASP A 121 10.77 -10.02 19.81
N LEU A 122 11.49 -9.16 19.08
CA LEU A 122 10.89 -8.15 18.21
C LEU A 122 10.11 -8.74 17.03
N ASP A 123 10.37 -9.99 16.67
CA ASP A 123 9.64 -10.66 15.60
C ASP A 123 8.27 -11.17 16.06
N ASP A 124 8.09 -11.41 17.36
CA ASP A 124 6.86 -11.95 17.93
C ASP A 124 5.97 -10.91 18.60
N ILE A 125 6.50 -9.74 18.95
CA ILE A 125 5.72 -8.71 19.61
C ILE A 125 4.71 -8.06 18.64
N LYS A 126 3.48 -7.87 19.11
CA LYS A 126 2.44 -7.16 18.37
C LYS A 126 2.59 -5.65 18.57
N VAL A 127 2.18 -4.86 17.54
CA VAL A 127 2.24 -3.40 17.59
C VAL A 127 1.47 -2.86 18.81
N GLN A 128 0.28 -3.39 19.11
CA GLN A 128 -0.52 -2.94 20.24
C GLN A 128 0.14 -3.23 21.58
N GLU A 129 0.83 -4.35 21.68
CA GLU A 129 1.59 -4.73 22.87
C GLU A 129 2.77 -3.77 23.10
N LEU A 130 3.47 -3.42 22.02
CA LEU A 130 4.54 -2.43 22.08
C LEU A 130 4.03 -1.07 22.55
N ILE A 131 2.94 -0.59 21.99
CA ILE A 131 2.33 0.70 22.34
C ILE A 131 1.97 0.72 23.83
N GLY A 132 1.41 -0.36 24.36
CA GLY A 132 1.09 -0.49 25.78
C GLY A 132 2.31 -0.45 26.69
N SER A 133 3.50 -0.77 26.18
CA SER A 133 4.77 -0.74 26.92
C SER A 133 5.46 0.61 26.90
N LEU A 134 5.03 1.50 26.03
CA LEU A 134 5.57 2.86 25.92
C LEU A 134 4.78 3.85 26.78
#